data_e8fc46c5110899fc715c3c16ab3cb7d7
#
_entry.id   e8fc46c5110899fc715c3c16ab3cb7d7
#
_cell.length_a   1.000
_cell.length_b   1.000
_cell.length_c   1.000
_cell.angle_alpha   90.00
_cell.angle_beta   90.00
_cell.angle_gamma   90.00
#
_symmetry.space_group_name_H-M   'P 1'
#
loop_
_entity.id
_entity.type
_entity.pdbx_description
1 polymer ?
#
loop_
_entity_poly.entity_id
_entity_poly.type
_entity_poly.pdbx_seq_one_letter_code
_entity_poly.pdbx_strand_id
1 'polypeptide(L)'
;MSKTISVQGAREHNLKNVNVKIPREKLTIITGLSGSGKSSLAFDTIYAEGQRRYVESLSAYARQFLQMMQKPNVDLIEGLSPAISIEQKTTSKNPRSTVGTVTEVYDYLRLLFARVGIPYSPATGLPIKSQTVTQIVDRIKEREIGSKFLILSPIIRGRKGEYKKELQELHKKGFQRVKIDGELYEFDSLPEIDKKKKHDIEVVVDRIVLNDELGNRLADSVETALNLSDGLVIVENFENKNGKVDNELFSSKFACPVSGFTIDEIEPRLFSFNNPYGACEECDGIGTDLSIDPNLVVPNKNLSINEDALAPWPVSRYGYFRNILKVVARKYKFSLDTPWKSLGKKIQNIVLYGSGETELKFTYDDGYEYERPFEGVINNLERRYLETESDWMRGRIERYQSEVRCHACNGFRLKETALAVKIDKLHIGEVCDKSIKELVIWFQKLEKKLTKKEKEIAFRILKELNERILFLNNVGLEYLTLSRGSGSLSGGESQRIRLASQIGSGLTGVLYVLDEPSIGLHQRDNERLLKTLKRLRDLGNTVIVVEHDEEAITTCLLYTSPSPRDPT
;
A
#
# COMPACT_ATOMS: atom_id res chain seq x y z
N MET A 1 -13.98 -37.66 22.65
CA MET A 1 -12.68 -37.38 22.03
C MET A 1 -11.56 -37.72 23.06
N SER A 2 -10.43 -38.26 22.61
CA SER A 2 -9.29 -38.52 23.49
C SER A 2 -8.82 -37.23 24.19
N LYS A 3 -8.53 -37.29 25.47
CA LYS A 3 -7.99 -36.14 26.24
C LYS A 3 -6.48 -35.93 26.01
N THR A 4 -5.84 -36.81 25.23
CA THR A 4 -4.39 -36.79 24.98
C THR A 4 -4.10 -37.09 23.52
N ILE A 5 -3.00 -36.50 23.01
CA ILE A 5 -2.35 -36.91 21.76
C ILE A 5 -1.35 -38.03 22.18
N SER A 6 -1.49 -39.20 21.61
CA SER A 6 -0.61 -40.36 21.90
C SER A 6 0.24 -40.64 20.66
N VAL A 7 1.54 -40.54 20.80
CA VAL A 7 2.56 -40.90 19.80
C VAL A 7 3.23 -42.18 20.22
N GLN A 8 3.31 -43.17 19.33
CA GLN A 8 3.95 -44.47 19.58
C GLN A 8 4.93 -44.79 18.46
N GLY A 9 6.15 -45.12 18.83
CA GLY A 9 7.17 -45.57 17.89
C GLY A 9 7.68 -44.52 16.93
N ALA A 10 7.85 -43.26 17.33
CA ALA A 10 8.39 -42.21 16.48
C ALA A 10 9.88 -42.44 16.17
N ARG A 11 10.22 -42.49 14.84
CA ARG A 11 11.57 -42.79 14.34
C ARG A 11 12.02 -41.81 13.27
N GLU A 12 11.39 -40.64 13.18
CA GLU A 12 11.77 -39.63 12.21
C GLU A 12 13.16 -39.07 12.53
N HIS A 13 14.00 -38.92 11.51
CA HIS A 13 15.41 -38.47 11.63
C HIS A 13 16.21 -39.21 12.71
N ASN A 14 16.54 -38.51 13.82
CA ASN A 14 17.35 -39.06 14.92
C ASN A 14 16.53 -39.62 16.09
N LEU A 15 15.19 -39.66 15.98
CA LEU A 15 14.34 -40.26 17.00
C LEU A 15 14.52 -41.79 17.10
N LYS A 16 14.64 -42.30 18.32
CA LYS A 16 14.88 -43.70 18.60
C LYS A 16 13.66 -44.35 19.23
N ASN A 17 12.61 -44.57 18.44
CA ASN A 17 11.40 -45.27 18.89
C ASN A 17 10.69 -44.54 20.07
N VAL A 18 10.52 -43.25 19.97
CA VAL A 18 9.99 -42.41 21.03
C VAL A 18 8.48 -42.59 21.19
N ASN A 19 8.05 -42.82 22.45
CA ASN A 19 6.67 -42.88 22.86
C ASN A 19 6.36 -41.71 23.78
N VAL A 20 5.28 -40.92 23.46
CA VAL A 20 4.91 -39.76 24.27
C VAL A 20 3.41 -39.55 24.30
N LYS A 21 2.88 -39.07 25.42
CA LYS A 21 1.48 -38.66 25.59
C LYS A 21 1.43 -37.17 25.91
N ILE A 22 0.80 -36.39 25.07
CA ILE A 22 0.67 -34.93 25.20
C ILE A 22 -0.78 -34.59 25.53
N PRO A 23 -1.06 -33.87 26.64
CA PRO A 23 -2.42 -33.50 26.97
C PRO A 23 -2.97 -32.46 25.96
N ARG A 24 -4.23 -32.63 25.56
CA ARG A 24 -4.93 -31.66 24.73
C ARG A 24 -5.38 -30.46 25.54
N GLU A 25 -5.60 -29.34 24.87
CA GLU A 25 -6.05 -28.07 25.47
C GLU A 25 -5.09 -27.56 26.57
N LYS A 26 -3.81 -27.91 26.44
CA LYS A 26 -2.74 -27.49 27.33
C LYS A 26 -1.58 -26.87 26.54
N LEU A 27 -0.79 -26.07 27.24
CA LEU A 27 0.52 -25.59 26.78
C LEU A 27 1.56 -26.62 27.21
N THR A 28 2.21 -27.24 26.23
CA THR A 28 3.27 -28.23 26.42
C THR A 28 4.57 -27.73 25.84
N ILE A 29 5.66 -27.76 26.59
CA ILE A 29 6.98 -27.41 26.09
C ILE A 29 7.80 -28.67 25.86
N ILE A 30 8.46 -28.75 24.69
CA ILE A 30 9.44 -29.76 24.36
C ILE A 30 10.81 -29.09 24.45
N THR A 31 11.63 -29.55 25.39
CA THR A 31 12.97 -29.00 25.64
C THR A 31 14.04 -30.08 25.55
N GLY A 32 15.32 -29.72 25.51
CA GLY A 32 16.47 -30.61 25.44
C GLY A 32 17.63 -29.97 24.65
N LEU A 33 18.75 -30.67 24.58
CA LEU A 33 19.96 -30.22 23.89
C LEU A 33 19.72 -30.03 22.39
N SER A 34 20.52 -29.18 21.75
CA SER A 34 20.49 -29.05 20.29
C SER A 34 20.79 -30.41 19.64
N GLY A 35 20.02 -30.77 18.58
CA GLY A 35 20.15 -32.09 17.95
C GLY A 35 19.51 -33.26 18.71
N SER A 36 18.77 -33.05 19.82
CA SER A 36 18.10 -34.12 20.57
C SER A 36 16.83 -34.67 19.92
N GLY A 37 16.36 -34.10 18.80
CA GLY A 37 15.16 -34.55 18.09
C GLY A 37 13.87 -33.80 18.45
N LYS A 38 13.95 -32.67 19.17
CA LYS A 38 12.78 -31.86 19.55
C LYS A 38 11.93 -31.44 18.34
N SER A 39 12.58 -30.84 17.36
CA SER A 39 11.89 -30.36 16.12
C SER A 39 11.41 -31.55 15.29
N SER A 40 12.16 -32.67 15.25
CA SER A 40 11.74 -33.91 14.58
C SER A 40 10.47 -34.50 15.20
N LEU A 41 10.32 -34.43 16.52
CA LEU A 41 9.10 -34.88 17.19
C LEU A 41 7.94 -33.91 16.96
N ALA A 42 8.17 -32.60 17.15
CA ALA A 42 7.13 -31.60 17.11
C ALA A 42 6.62 -31.32 15.68
N PHE A 43 7.55 -31.10 14.72
CA PHE A 43 7.24 -30.70 13.36
C PHE A 43 7.18 -31.88 12.38
N ASP A 44 8.27 -32.68 12.30
CA ASP A 44 8.37 -33.75 11.29
C ASP A 44 7.49 -34.95 11.62
N THR A 45 7.06 -35.11 12.89
CA THR A 45 6.19 -36.22 13.33
C THR A 45 4.76 -35.73 13.62
N ILE A 46 4.57 -34.92 14.67
CA ILE A 46 3.22 -34.56 15.16
C ILE A 46 2.51 -33.62 14.22
N TYR A 47 3.15 -32.50 13.85
CA TYR A 47 2.55 -31.53 12.92
C TYR A 47 2.36 -32.16 11.53
N ALA A 48 3.38 -32.84 11.00
CA ALA A 48 3.32 -33.44 9.68
C ALA A 48 2.14 -34.41 9.52
N GLU A 49 1.92 -35.29 10.51
CA GLU A 49 0.78 -36.23 10.49
C GLU A 49 -0.56 -35.50 10.67
N GLY A 50 -0.62 -34.47 11.53
CA GLY A 50 -1.82 -33.66 11.70
C GLY A 50 -2.23 -32.94 10.43
N GLN A 51 -1.27 -32.32 9.74
CA GLN A 51 -1.47 -31.64 8.46
C GLN A 51 -1.83 -32.64 7.36
N ARG A 52 -1.13 -33.78 7.27
CA ARG A 52 -1.43 -34.83 6.30
C ARG A 52 -2.87 -35.33 6.40
N ARG A 53 -3.35 -35.66 7.61
CA ARG A 53 -4.74 -36.10 7.84
C ARG A 53 -5.75 -35.00 7.51
N TYR A 54 -5.43 -33.77 7.84
CA TYR A 54 -6.31 -32.64 7.49
C TYR A 54 -6.45 -32.50 5.98
N VAL A 55 -5.33 -32.52 5.22
CA VAL A 55 -5.35 -32.45 3.75
C VAL A 55 -6.09 -33.66 3.12
N GLU A 56 -5.90 -34.86 3.68
CA GLU A 56 -6.63 -36.05 3.23
C GLU A 56 -8.14 -35.94 3.43
N SER A 57 -8.59 -35.23 4.45
CA SER A 57 -10.02 -35.02 4.71
C SER A 57 -10.70 -34.04 3.74
N LEU A 58 -9.92 -33.28 2.97
CA LEU A 58 -10.42 -32.32 1.99
C LEU A 58 -10.91 -32.98 0.69
N SER A 59 -11.71 -32.27 -0.08
CA SER A 59 -12.16 -32.73 -1.40
C SER A 59 -10.98 -32.98 -2.35
N ALA A 60 -11.15 -33.88 -3.34
CA ALA A 60 -10.13 -34.17 -4.34
C ALA A 60 -9.64 -32.93 -5.09
N TYR A 61 -10.54 -31.98 -5.34
CA TYR A 61 -10.23 -30.69 -5.97
C TYR A 61 -9.31 -29.83 -5.08
N ALA A 62 -9.64 -29.66 -3.81
CA ALA A 62 -8.83 -28.87 -2.86
C ALA A 62 -7.42 -29.48 -2.66
N ARG A 63 -7.30 -30.81 -2.67
CA ARG A 63 -6.01 -31.50 -2.54
C ARG A 63 -5.03 -31.23 -3.69
N GLN A 64 -5.51 -30.90 -4.89
CA GLN A 64 -4.64 -30.57 -6.04
C GLN A 64 -3.82 -29.29 -5.82
N PHE A 65 -4.27 -28.39 -4.96
CA PHE A 65 -3.62 -27.11 -4.68
C PHE A 65 -2.76 -27.12 -3.41
N LEU A 66 -2.77 -28.23 -2.66
CA LEU A 66 -2.05 -28.35 -1.39
C LEU A 66 -0.95 -29.39 -1.52
N GLN A 67 0.25 -29.08 -1.05
CA GLN A 67 1.32 -30.07 -0.93
C GLN A 67 0.95 -31.09 0.16
N MET A 68 0.87 -32.35 -0.24
CA MET A 68 0.76 -33.44 0.73
C MET A 68 2.09 -33.66 1.42
N MET A 69 2.09 -33.63 2.75
CA MET A 69 3.25 -34.04 3.53
C MET A 69 3.43 -35.56 3.42
N GLN A 70 4.68 -36.00 3.42
CA GLN A 70 5.00 -37.44 3.50
C GLN A 70 4.53 -37.99 4.85
N LYS A 71 4.11 -39.25 4.85
CA LYS A 71 3.74 -39.93 6.10
C LYS A 71 4.99 -40.08 6.96
N PRO A 72 4.98 -39.55 8.20
CA PRO A 72 6.15 -39.68 9.09
C PRO A 72 6.37 -41.12 9.49
N ASN A 73 7.63 -41.43 9.82
CA ASN A 73 8.01 -42.74 10.31
C ASN A 73 7.63 -42.91 11.78
N VAL A 74 6.40 -43.40 12.01
CA VAL A 74 5.78 -43.57 13.31
C VAL A 74 4.81 -44.75 13.26
N ASP A 75 4.72 -45.52 14.32
CA ASP A 75 3.81 -46.68 14.38
C ASP A 75 2.35 -46.20 14.46
N LEU A 76 2.04 -45.30 15.38
CA LEU A 76 0.67 -44.80 15.60
C LEU A 76 0.68 -43.41 16.22
N ILE A 77 -0.20 -42.52 15.71
CA ILE A 77 -0.55 -41.25 16.37
C ILE A 77 -2.06 -41.15 16.50
N GLU A 78 -2.54 -40.93 17.71
CA GLU A 78 -3.98 -40.74 17.98
C GLU A 78 -4.24 -39.40 18.65
N GLY A 79 -5.49 -38.91 18.55
CA GLY A 79 -5.94 -37.69 19.25
C GLY A 79 -5.53 -36.37 18.60
N LEU A 80 -5.03 -36.39 17.35
CA LEU A 80 -4.63 -35.17 16.63
C LEU A 80 -5.87 -34.33 16.28
N SER A 81 -5.68 -33.02 16.36
CA SER A 81 -6.55 -31.98 15.77
C SER A 81 -5.92 -31.43 14.48
N PRO A 82 -6.64 -30.64 13.67
CA PRO A 82 -6.01 -29.85 12.61
C PRO A 82 -4.82 -29.08 13.16
N ALA A 83 -3.67 -29.17 12.49
CA ALA A 83 -2.42 -28.66 13.00
C ALA A 83 -1.96 -27.43 12.21
N ILE A 84 -1.41 -26.44 12.92
CA ILE A 84 -0.81 -25.22 12.36
C ILE A 84 0.61 -25.10 12.91
N SER A 85 1.59 -24.95 12.00
CA SER A 85 2.98 -24.68 12.39
C SER A 85 3.33 -23.20 12.28
N ILE A 86 4.12 -22.74 13.24
CA ILE A 86 4.67 -21.38 13.26
C ILE A 86 6.18 -21.48 13.38
N GLU A 87 6.82 -21.70 12.23
CA GLU A 87 8.26 -21.85 12.10
C GLU A 87 8.95 -20.52 11.79
N GLN A 88 10.26 -20.44 12.02
CA GLN A 88 11.09 -19.28 11.69
C GLN A 88 11.42 -19.15 10.19
N LYS A 89 10.90 -20.02 9.33
CA LYS A 89 11.25 -20.04 7.90
C LYS A 89 10.94 -18.72 7.20
N THR A 90 11.80 -18.45 6.24
CA THR A 90 11.90 -17.25 5.40
C THR A 90 10.60 -16.52 5.07
N THR A 91 10.68 -15.22 5.27
CA THR A 91 9.68 -14.23 4.87
C THR A 91 9.35 -14.30 3.38
N SER A 92 8.10 -14.02 3.04
CA SER A 92 7.68 -13.86 1.65
C SER A 92 8.51 -12.76 0.97
N LYS A 93 9.12 -13.09 -0.18
CA LYS A 93 9.84 -12.12 -1.02
C LYS A 93 8.90 -11.26 -1.87
N ASN A 94 7.58 -11.37 -1.71
CA ASN A 94 6.63 -10.58 -2.46
C ASN A 94 6.70 -9.11 -2.01
N PRO A 95 7.07 -8.15 -2.89
CA PRO A 95 7.22 -6.73 -2.54
C PRO A 95 5.91 -6.07 -2.11
N ARG A 96 4.76 -6.67 -2.48
CA ARG A 96 3.43 -6.20 -2.06
C ARG A 96 2.99 -6.73 -0.70
N SER A 97 3.74 -7.63 -0.09
CA SER A 97 3.44 -8.17 1.25
C SER A 97 3.98 -7.24 2.33
N THR A 98 3.13 -6.78 3.22
CA THR A 98 3.47 -5.89 4.34
C THR A 98 3.00 -6.48 5.67
N VAL A 99 3.49 -5.94 6.79
CA VAL A 99 2.98 -6.31 8.12
C VAL A 99 1.46 -6.16 8.17
N GLY A 100 0.92 -5.05 7.66
CA GLY A 100 -0.52 -4.79 7.62
C GLY A 100 -1.33 -5.82 6.85
N THR A 101 -0.81 -6.30 5.71
CA THR A 101 -1.52 -7.31 4.88
C THR A 101 -1.41 -8.72 5.46
N VAL A 102 -0.26 -9.10 6.02
CA VAL A 102 -0.05 -10.42 6.63
C VAL A 102 -0.90 -10.59 7.90
N THR A 103 -1.14 -9.49 8.63
CA THR A 103 -1.95 -9.48 9.85
C THR A 103 -3.44 -9.20 9.60
N GLU A 104 -3.85 -9.02 8.35
CA GLU A 104 -5.20 -8.61 7.94
C GLU A 104 -5.64 -7.23 8.48
N VAL A 105 -4.80 -6.54 9.24
CA VAL A 105 -5.09 -5.20 9.77
C VAL A 105 -5.38 -4.22 8.64
N TYR A 106 -4.65 -4.33 7.53
CA TYR A 106 -4.84 -3.48 6.37
C TYR A 106 -6.23 -3.64 5.73
N ASP A 107 -6.78 -4.85 5.70
CA ASP A 107 -8.10 -5.11 5.14
C ASP A 107 -9.21 -4.45 5.98
N TYR A 108 -9.09 -4.50 7.30
CA TYR A 108 -10.01 -3.76 8.19
C TYR A 108 -9.81 -2.25 8.11
N LEU A 109 -8.57 -1.75 7.92
CA LEU A 109 -8.33 -0.31 7.67
C LEU A 109 -9.00 0.16 6.39
N ARG A 110 -8.90 -0.60 5.30
CA ARG A 110 -9.60 -0.30 4.04
C ARG A 110 -11.12 -0.18 4.25
N LEU A 111 -11.71 -1.10 5.02
CA LEU A 111 -13.13 -1.04 5.37
C LEU A 111 -13.44 0.20 6.23
N LEU A 112 -12.61 0.52 7.20
CA LEU A 112 -12.79 1.70 8.05
C LEU A 112 -12.76 2.99 7.22
N PHE A 113 -11.74 3.16 6.35
CA PHE A 113 -11.62 4.34 5.49
C PHE A 113 -12.77 4.44 4.48
N ALA A 114 -13.27 3.32 3.96
CA ALA A 114 -14.42 3.31 3.06
C ALA A 114 -15.74 3.69 3.77
N ARG A 115 -15.88 3.46 5.08
CA ARG A 115 -17.14 3.68 5.81
C ARG A 115 -17.22 5.00 6.54
N VAL A 116 -16.09 5.50 7.09
CA VAL A 116 -16.06 6.73 7.89
C VAL A 116 -15.01 7.73 7.42
N GLY A 117 -14.30 7.44 6.33
CA GLY A 117 -13.34 8.35 5.72
C GLY A 117 -14.04 9.55 5.06
N ILE A 118 -13.46 10.72 5.25
CA ILE A 118 -13.92 11.97 4.64
C ILE A 118 -12.94 12.34 3.52
N PRO A 119 -13.40 12.50 2.28
CA PRO A 119 -12.56 12.94 1.19
C PRO A 119 -12.24 14.44 1.29
N TYR A 120 -11.02 14.80 0.97
CA TYR A 120 -10.52 16.17 0.94
C TYR A 120 -9.99 16.52 -0.44
N SER A 121 -10.16 17.76 -0.87
CA SER A 121 -9.55 18.25 -2.09
C SER A 121 -8.04 18.40 -1.93
N PRO A 122 -7.21 17.78 -2.80
CA PRO A 122 -5.77 17.99 -2.76
C PRO A 122 -5.36 19.46 -2.97
N ALA A 123 -6.12 20.19 -3.81
CA ALA A 123 -5.81 21.57 -4.15
C ALA A 123 -6.20 22.58 -3.07
N THR A 124 -7.32 22.37 -2.35
CA THR A 124 -7.84 23.34 -1.37
C THR A 124 -7.68 22.88 0.07
N GLY A 125 -7.44 21.59 0.30
CA GLY A 125 -7.41 20.99 1.64
C GLY A 125 -8.77 20.96 2.36
N LEU A 126 -9.86 21.32 1.67
CA LEU A 126 -11.21 21.34 2.24
C LEU A 126 -11.91 19.98 2.02
N PRO A 127 -12.82 19.57 2.94
CA PRO A 127 -13.58 18.35 2.78
C PRO A 127 -14.55 18.46 1.59
N ILE A 128 -14.65 17.39 0.83
CA ILE A 128 -15.55 17.25 -0.32
C ILE A 128 -16.78 16.46 0.15
N LYS A 129 -17.98 16.93 -0.22
CA LYS A 129 -19.23 16.26 0.10
C LYS A 129 -19.93 15.84 -1.20
N SER A 130 -20.49 14.63 -1.21
CA SER A 130 -21.50 14.26 -2.21
C SER A 130 -22.88 14.55 -1.66
N GLN A 131 -23.80 14.90 -2.55
CA GLN A 131 -25.19 15.21 -2.21
C GLN A 131 -26.10 14.35 -3.07
N THR A 132 -27.15 13.80 -2.47
CA THR A 132 -28.20 13.13 -3.25
C THR A 132 -29.04 14.17 -4.00
N VAL A 133 -29.71 13.78 -5.10
CA VAL A 133 -30.64 14.64 -5.82
C VAL A 133 -31.64 15.28 -4.85
N THR A 134 -32.18 14.52 -3.92
CA THR A 134 -33.12 15.01 -2.89
C THR A 134 -32.49 16.12 -2.04
N GLN A 135 -31.26 15.93 -1.56
CA GLN A 135 -30.55 16.94 -0.74
C GLN A 135 -30.26 18.22 -1.53
N ILE A 136 -29.91 18.08 -2.83
CA ILE A 136 -29.69 19.22 -3.71
C ILE A 136 -31.02 19.98 -3.91
N VAL A 137 -32.10 19.27 -4.21
CA VAL A 137 -33.44 19.82 -4.36
C VAL A 137 -33.92 20.53 -3.10
N ASP A 138 -33.74 19.90 -1.92
CA ASP A 138 -34.12 20.50 -0.63
C ASP A 138 -33.33 21.78 -0.39
N ARG A 139 -32.05 21.78 -0.68
CA ARG A 139 -31.19 22.98 -0.54
C ARG A 139 -31.60 24.10 -1.49
N ILE A 140 -32.01 23.78 -2.72
CA ILE A 140 -32.52 24.77 -3.68
C ILE A 140 -33.86 25.32 -3.20
N LYS A 141 -34.72 24.51 -2.60
CA LYS A 141 -36.02 24.91 -2.05
C LYS A 141 -35.95 25.82 -0.80
N GLU A 142 -34.78 25.87 -0.13
CA GLU A 142 -34.56 26.84 0.97
C GLU A 142 -34.47 28.30 0.47
N ARG A 143 -34.39 28.53 -0.84
CA ARG A 143 -34.37 29.88 -1.44
C ARG A 143 -35.75 30.54 -1.37
N GLU A 144 -35.82 31.86 -1.53
CA GLU A 144 -37.08 32.61 -1.50
C GLU A 144 -38.01 32.17 -2.63
N ILE A 145 -39.30 31.99 -2.33
CA ILE A 145 -40.33 31.70 -3.34
C ILE A 145 -40.39 32.89 -4.33
N GLY A 146 -40.44 32.57 -5.64
CA GLY A 146 -40.35 33.54 -6.71
C GLY A 146 -38.94 33.78 -7.26
N SER A 147 -37.91 33.23 -6.62
CA SER A 147 -36.52 33.32 -7.14
C SER A 147 -36.41 32.65 -8.52
N LYS A 148 -35.68 33.30 -9.40
CA LYS A 148 -35.44 32.84 -10.79
C LYS A 148 -33.98 32.38 -10.90
N PHE A 149 -33.76 31.15 -11.36
CA PHE A 149 -32.42 30.61 -11.53
C PHE A 149 -32.31 29.67 -12.73
N LEU A 150 -31.07 29.47 -13.16
CA LEU A 150 -30.70 28.51 -14.20
C LEU A 150 -30.14 27.24 -13.52
N ILE A 151 -30.54 26.09 -14.06
CA ILE A 151 -29.88 24.81 -13.80
C ILE A 151 -28.88 24.60 -14.94
N LEU A 152 -27.59 24.60 -14.61
CA LEU A 152 -26.49 24.48 -15.56
C LEU A 152 -25.74 23.16 -15.35
N SER A 153 -25.36 22.55 -16.45
CA SER A 153 -24.49 21.36 -16.45
C SER A 153 -23.11 21.75 -16.99
N PRO A 154 -22.04 21.75 -16.16
CA PRO A 154 -20.69 22.12 -16.59
C PRO A 154 -20.03 20.97 -17.35
N ILE A 155 -20.03 21.05 -18.71
CA ILE A 155 -19.49 20.01 -19.59
C ILE A 155 -17.98 20.13 -19.75
N ILE A 156 -17.47 21.35 -19.91
CA ILE A 156 -16.05 21.65 -20.07
C ILE A 156 -15.63 22.66 -19.00
N ARG A 157 -14.50 22.39 -18.36
CA ARG A 157 -13.97 23.24 -17.28
C ARG A 157 -12.46 23.43 -17.47
N GLY A 158 -12.08 24.67 -17.80
CA GLY A 158 -10.69 25.10 -17.91
C GLY A 158 -9.84 24.31 -18.91
N ARG A 159 -10.43 23.72 -19.96
CA ARG A 159 -9.73 22.91 -20.95
C ARG A 159 -9.61 23.64 -22.30
N LYS A 160 -8.48 23.37 -23.00
CA LYS A 160 -8.26 23.88 -24.37
C LYS A 160 -8.95 22.96 -25.38
N GLY A 161 -9.58 23.53 -26.41
CA GLY A 161 -10.24 22.75 -27.45
C GLY A 161 -11.27 23.60 -28.22
N GLU A 162 -11.77 23.11 -29.36
CA GLU A 162 -12.83 23.76 -30.18
C GLU A 162 -14.24 23.28 -29.82
N TYR A 163 -14.40 22.10 -29.27
CA TYR A 163 -15.63 21.47 -28.75
C TYR A 163 -16.83 21.44 -29.70
N LYS A 164 -16.60 21.61 -31.02
CA LYS A 164 -17.68 21.69 -32.05
C LYS A 164 -18.55 20.43 -32.09
N LYS A 165 -17.93 19.24 -31.93
CA LYS A 165 -18.64 17.96 -31.95
C LYS A 165 -19.53 17.80 -30.73
N GLU A 166 -18.99 18.07 -29.56
CA GLU A 166 -19.68 18.00 -28.27
C GLU A 166 -20.89 18.94 -28.25
N LEU A 167 -20.71 20.18 -28.72
CA LEU A 167 -21.78 21.16 -28.81
C LEU A 167 -22.87 20.73 -29.80
N GLN A 168 -22.49 20.15 -30.96
CA GLN A 168 -23.47 19.62 -31.92
C GLN A 168 -24.26 18.44 -31.36
N GLU A 169 -23.63 17.56 -30.58
CA GLU A 169 -24.33 16.46 -29.93
C GLU A 169 -25.33 16.95 -28.89
N LEU A 170 -24.97 17.97 -28.12
CA LEU A 170 -25.85 18.60 -27.14
C LEU A 170 -27.05 19.27 -27.80
N HIS A 171 -26.84 19.97 -28.90
CA HIS A 171 -27.94 20.53 -29.70
C HIS A 171 -28.89 19.43 -30.24
N LYS A 172 -28.35 18.33 -30.76
CA LYS A 172 -29.15 17.16 -31.18
C LYS A 172 -29.96 16.50 -30.06
N LYS A 173 -29.48 16.59 -28.81
CA LYS A 173 -30.21 16.14 -27.62
C LYS A 173 -31.33 17.10 -27.20
N GLY A 174 -31.51 18.23 -27.89
CA GLY A 174 -32.61 19.17 -27.67
C GLY A 174 -32.30 20.35 -26.75
N PHE A 175 -31.04 20.51 -26.30
CA PHE A 175 -30.66 21.68 -25.52
C PHE A 175 -30.62 22.93 -26.45
N GLN A 176 -31.15 24.05 -25.96
CA GLN A 176 -31.27 25.27 -26.74
C GLN A 176 -30.21 26.32 -26.41
N ARG A 177 -29.66 26.29 -25.22
CA ARG A 177 -28.74 27.32 -24.72
C ARG A 177 -27.53 26.74 -24.04
N VAL A 178 -26.42 27.45 -24.19
CA VAL A 178 -25.13 27.13 -23.59
C VAL A 178 -24.46 28.42 -23.11
N LYS A 179 -23.76 28.31 -22.00
CA LYS A 179 -22.93 29.38 -21.45
C LYS A 179 -21.49 29.06 -21.75
N ILE A 180 -20.77 29.97 -22.43
CA ILE A 180 -19.36 29.81 -22.80
C ILE A 180 -18.59 30.98 -22.19
N ASP A 181 -17.60 30.65 -21.34
CA ASP A 181 -16.76 31.64 -20.65
C ASP A 181 -17.56 32.72 -19.90
N GLY A 182 -18.72 32.33 -19.35
CA GLY A 182 -19.59 33.20 -18.59
C GLY A 182 -20.67 33.93 -19.40
N GLU A 183 -20.66 33.86 -20.72
CA GLU A 183 -21.67 34.48 -21.60
C GLU A 183 -22.66 33.44 -22.15
N LEU A 184 -23.94 33.81 -22.18
CA LEU A 184 -25.03 32.94 -22.61
C LEU A 184 -25.26 33.05 -24.13
N TYR A 185 -25.26 31.91 -24.83
CA TYR A 185 -25.50 31.81 -26.29
C TYR A 185 -26.62 30.81 -26.58
N GLU A 186 -27.29 31.01 -27.73
CA GLU A 186 -28.17 30.00 -28.33
C GLU A 186 -27.34 29.07 -29.22
N PHE A 187 -27.69 27.79 -29.30
CA PHE A 187 -26.93 26.84 -30.11
C PHE A 187 -26.92 27.20 -31.62
N ASP A 188 -27.89 28.02 -32.09
CA ASP A 188 -27.94 28.51 -33.47
C ASP A 188 -26.97 29.68 -33.73
N SER A 189 -26.40 30.29 -32.68
CA SER A 189 -25.55 31.49 -32.76
C SER A 189 -24.31 31.39 -31.89
N LEU A 190 -23.58 30.24 -31.98
CA LEU A 190 -22.38 30.02 -31.20
C LEU A 190 -21.21 30.86 -31.69
N PRO A 191 -20.38 31.42 -30.79
CA PRO A 191 -19.16 32.11 -31.16
C PRO A 191 -18.07 31.09 -31.61
N GLU A 192 -17.07 31.59 -32.32
CA GLU A 192 -15.88 30.80 -32.61
C GLU A 192 -15.05 30.59 -31.33
N ILE A 193 -14.80 29.32 -30.99
CA ILE A 193 -14.03 28.94 -29.81
C ILE A 193 -12.55 28.79 -30.17
N ASP A 194 -11.69 29.57 -29.53
CA ASP A 194 -10.22 29.53 -29.75
C ASP A 194 -9.59 28.29 -29.10
N LYS A 195 -9.18 27.31 -29.92
CA LYS A 195 -8.57 26.06 -29.48
C LYS A 195 -7.31 26.22 -28.61
N LYS A 196 -6.68 27.40 -28.60
CA LYS A 196 -5.46 27.67 -27.82
C LYS A 196 -5.74 28.18 -26.42
N LYS A 197 -6.94 28.67 -26.15
CA LYS A 197 -7.38 29.16 -24.84
C LYS A 197 -8.09 28.08 -24.04
N LYS A 198 -8.15 28.28 -22.75
CA LYS A 198 -8.96 27.46 -21.86
C LYS A 198 -10.37 27.99 -21.84
N HIS A 199 -11.34 27.11 -21.92
CA HIS A 199 -12.77 27.48 -21.96
C HIS A 199 -13.54 26.77 -20.86
N ASP A 200 -14.59 27.43 -20.37
CA ASP A 200 -15.63 26.87 -19.51
C ASP A 200 -16.93 26.84 -20.30
N ILE A 201 -17.53 25.64 -20.43
CA ILE A 201 -18.77 25.45 -21.20
C ILE A 201 -19.81 24.77 -20.31
N GLU A 202 -20.94 25.45 -20.11
CA GLU A 202 -22.03 25.02 -19.25
C GLU A 202 -23.32 24.98 -20.06
N VAL A 203 -24.01 23.83 -20.09
CA VAL A 203 -25.29 23.69 -20.80
C VAL A 203 -26.43 24.13 -19.88
N VAL A 204 -27.32 24.96 -20.39
CA VAL A 204 -28.56 25.33 -19.68
C VAL A 204 -29.54 24.18 -19.80
N VAL A 205 -29.76 23.48 -18.70
CA VAL A 205 -30.72 22.36 -18.65
C VAL A 205 -32.13 22.86 -18.45
N ASP A 206 -32.32 23.81 -17.52
CA ASP A 206 -33.66 24.38 -17.27
C ASP A 206 -33.55 25.82 -16.72
N ARG A 207 -34.66 26.57 -16.87
CA ARG A 207 -34.88 27.89 -16.25
C ARG A 207 -36.07 27.77 -15.31
N ILE A 208 -35.84 27.93 -14.03
CA ILE A 208 -36.83 27.68 -13.00
C ILE A 208 -37.19 28.97 -12.27
N VAL A 209 -38.46 29.11 -11.99
CA VAL A 209 -38.99 30.08 -11.01
C VAL A 209 -39.51 29.27 -9.85
N LEU A 210 -38.92 29.47 -8.67
CA LEU A 210 -39.28 28.69 -7.48
C LEU A 210 -40.73 29.00 -7.06
N ASN A 211 -41.57 27.97 -7.07
CA ASN A 211 -42.94 28.01 -6.59
C ASN A 211 -43.35 26.65 -6.02
N ASP A 212 -44.46 26.57 -5.32
CA ASP A 212 -44.93 25.32 -4.67
C ASP A 212 -45.48 24.29 -5.68
N GLU A 213 -45.75 24.68 -6.94
CA GLU A 213 -46.33 23.84 -8.00
C GLU A 213 -45.30 23.14 -8.88
N LEU A 214 -43.98 23.31 -8.61
CA LEU A 214 -42.89 22.73 -9.43
C LEU A 214 -42.93 21.20 -9.51
N GLY A 215 -43.55 20.52 -8.53
CA GLY A 215 -43.64 19.07 -8.51
C GLY A 215 -42.26 18.39 -8.61
N ASN A 216 -42.16 17.43 -9.53
CA ASN A 216 -40.91 16.71 -9.80
C ASN A 216 -39.97 17.43 -10.78
N ARG A 217 -40.40 18.50 -11.44
CA ARG A 217 -39.61 19.20 -12.52
C ARG A 217 -38.20 19.60 -12.03
N LEU A 218 -38.10 20.12 -10.82
CA LEU A 218 -36.80 20.53 -10.26
C LEU A 218 -35.88 19.32 -10.09
N ALA A 219 -36.41 18.18 -9.59
CA ALA A 219 -35.63 16.96 -9.41
C ALA A 219 -35.17 16.39 -10.75
N ASP A 220 -36.05 16.34 -11.75
CA ASP A 220 -35.76 15.83 -13.10
C ASP A 220 -34.69 16.71 -13.81
N SER A 221 -34.76 18.05 -13.63
CA SER A 221 -33.76 18.97 -14.17
C SER A 221 -32.41 18.82 -13.51
N VAL A 222 -32.37 18.66 -12.18
CA VAL A 222 -31.14 18.40 -11.42
C VAL A 222 -30.53 17.06 -11.83
N GLU A 223 -31.33 16.01 -11.93
CA GLU A 223 -30.87 14.67 -12.36
C GLU A 223 -30.32 14.71 -13.80
N THR A 224 -31.00 15.40 -14.71
CA THR A 224 -30.53 15.58 -16.08
C THR A 224 -29.19 16.32 -16.11
N ALA A 225 -29.04 17.39 -15.32
CA ALA A 225 -27.80 18.15 -15.26
C ALA A 225 -26.64 17.29 -14.71
N LEU A 226 -26.88 16.53 -13.65
CA LEU A 226 -25.90 15.61 -13.05
C LEU A 226 -25.44 14.51 -14.02
N ASN A 227 -26.39 13.94 -14.78
CA ASN A 227 -26.09 12.90 -15.78
C ASN A 227 -25.26 13.42 -16.97
N LEU A 228 -25.45 14.67 -17.36
CA LEU A 228 -24.71 15.28 -18.47
C LEU A 228 -23.27 15.64 -18.11
N SER A 229 -23.02 16.08 -16.89
CA SER A 229 -21.72 16.62 -16.42
C SER A 229 -20.96 15.67 -15.52
N ASP A 230 -21.29 14.38 -15.54
CA ASP A 230 -20.65 13.37 -14.69
C ASP A 230 -20.75 13.68 -13.19
N GLY A 231 -21.93 14.16 -12.78
CA GLY A 231 -22.28 14.35 -11.37
C GLY A 231 -22.18 15.77 -10.82
N LEU A 232 -22.08 16.78 -11.67
CA LEU A 232 -22.03 18.19 -11.27
C LEU A 232 -23.27 18.95 -11.74
N VAL A 233 -23.77 19.89 -10.93
CA VAL A 233 -24.81 20.84 -11.33
C VAL A 233 -24.53 22.20 -10.71
N ILE A 234 -24.69 23.26 -11.51
CA ILE A 234 -24.57 24.65 -11.06
C ILE A 234 -25.96 25.26 -11.03
N VAL A 235 -26.31 25.92 -9.93
CA VAL A 235 -27.52 26.69 -9.78
C VAL A 235 -27.14 28.17 -9.74
N GLU A 236 -27.48 28.91 -10.82
CA GLU A 236 -27.11 30.31 -10.97
C GLU A 236 -28.35 31.21 -10.88
N ASN A 237 -28.31 32.22 -10.00
CA ASN A 237 -29.38 33.20 -9.90
C ASN A 237 -29.44 34.09 -11.13
N PHE A 238 -30.64 34.22 -11.73
CA PHE A 238 -30.85 35.01 -12.93
C PHE A 238 -30.87 36.53 -12.69
N GLU A 239 -31.26 36.96 -11.50
CA GLU A 239 -31.32 38.39 -11.13
C GLU A 239 -30.14 38.77 -10.24
N ASN A 240 -29.18 39.48 -10.79
CA ASN A 240 -28.05 40.05 -10.04
C ASN A 240 -28.44 41.38 -9.38
N LYS A 241 -28.72 41.38 -8.07
CA LYS A 241 -28.93 42.64 -7.33
C LYS A 241 -27.63 43.43 -7.05
N ASN A 242 -26.43 42.84 -7.23
CA ASN A 242 -25.14 43.45 -6.86
C ASN A 242 -23.98 43.18 -7.84
N GLY A 243 -24.23 42.77 -9.08
CA GLY A 243 -23.16 42.56 -10.08
C GLY A 243 -22.23 41.35 -9.81
N LYS A 244 -22.47 40.57 -8.75
CA LYS A 244 -21.79 39.29 -8.51
C LYS A 244 -22.73 38.15 -8.87
N VAL A 245 -22.29 37.28 -9.76
CA VAL A 245 -23.00 36.05 -10.11
C VAL A 245 -22.99 35.15 -8.90
N ASP A 246 -24.15 34.89 -8.31
CA ASP A 246 -24.30 33.98 -7.19
C ASP A 246 -24.53 32.58 -7.72
N ASN A 247 -23.43 31.85 -7.90
CA ASN A 247 -23.41 30.48 -8.41
C ASN A 247 -23.17 29.50 -7.28
N GLU A 248 -24.08 28.57 -7.07
CA GLU A 248 -23.93 27.49 -6.12
C GLU A 248 -23.68 26.17 -6.90
N LEU A 249 -22.53 25.55 -6.68
CA LEU A 249 -22.18 24.28 -7.29
C LEU A 249 -22.52 23.13 -6.35
N PHE A 250 -23.27 22.17 -6.86
CA PHE A 250 -23.60 20.92 -6.19
C PHE A 250 -22.95 19.74 -6.91
N SER A 251 -22.71 18.66 -6.18
CA SER A 251 -22.16 17.44 -6.76
C SER A 251 -22.84 16.21 -6.18
N SER A 252 -23.25 15.30 -7.05
CA SER A 252 -23.69 13.95 -6.65
C SER A 252 -22.53 13.00 -6.42
N LYS A 253 -21.35 13.35 -6.93
CA LYS A 253 -20.07 12.67 -6.65
C LYS A 253 -19.25 13.50 -5.66
N PHE A 254 -18.22 12.88 -5.09
CA PHE A 254 -17.24 13.61 -4.30
C PHE A 254 -16.36 14.46 -5.24
N ALA A 255 -16.78 15.69 -5.51
CA ALA A 255 -16.07 16.58 -6.42
C ALA A 255 -15.66 17.90 -5.74
N CYS A 256 -14.45 18.36 -6.06
CA CYS A 256 -13.98 19.68 -5.66
C CYS A 256 -14.41 20.73 -6.69
N PRO A 257 -15.17 21.76 -6.29
CA PRO A 257 -15.63 22.80 -7.22
C PRO A 257 -14.49 23.64 -7.81
N VAL A 258 -13.36 23.77 -7.08
CA VAL A 258 -12.25 24.64 -7.47
C VAL A 258 -11.28 23.95 -8.43
N SER A 259 -10.88 22.69 -8.14
CA SER A 259 -9.85 21.98 -8.93
C SER A 259 -10.41 20.98 -9.93
N GLY A 260 -11.70 20.66 -9.88
CA GLY A 260 -12.28 19.58 -10.65
C GLY A 260 -11.87 18.17 -10.22
N PHE A 261 -11.16 18.04 -9.10
CA PHE A 261 -10.80 16.75 -8.53
C PHE A 261 -12.06 15.99 -8.12
N THR A 262 -12.21 14.76 -8.58
CA THR A 262 -13.39 13.92 -8.31
C THR A 262 -12.98 12.56 -7.77
N ILE A 263 -13.80 12.01 -6.87
CA ILE A 263 -13.74 10.62 -6.45
C ILE A 263 -15.10 10.00 -6.78
N ASP A 264 -15.11 8.98 -7.64
CA ASP A 264 -16.37 8.36 -8.09
C ASP A 264 -17.10 7.65 -6.96
N GLU A 265 -16.42 6.71 -6.32
CA GLU A 265 -16.97 5.94 -5.19
C GLU A 265 -15.89 5.68 -4.15
N ILE A 266 -16.26 5.79 -2.87
CA ILE A 266 -15.37 5.44 -1.76
C ILE A 266 -15.69 4.03 -1.30
N GLU A 267 -15.02 3.06 -1.93
CA GLU A 267 -15.14 1.63 -1.64
C GLU A 267 -13.82 1.05 -1.11
N PRO A 268 -13.83 -0.12 -0.45
CA PRO A 268 -12.61 -0.75 0.04
C PRO A 268 -11.56 -1.03 -1.04
N ARG A 269 -11.96 -1.24 -2.30
CA ARG A 269 -11.03 -1.45 -3.43
C ARG A 269 -10.21 -0.20 -3.77
N LEU A 270 -10.74 1.02 -3.49
CA LEU A 270 -10.01 2.28 -3.66
C LEU A 270 -8.72 2.33 -2.82
N PHE A 271 -8.72 1.68 -1.66
CA PHE A 271 -7.59 1.64 -0.74
C PHE A 271 -6.71 0.39 -0.91
N SER A 272 -6.87 -0.36 -2.01
CA SER A 272 -6.08 -1.56 -2.27
C SER A 272 -4.93 -1.26 -3.22
N PHE A 273 -3.70 -1.37 -2.77
CA PHE A 273 -2.52 -1.25 -3.62
C PHE A 273 -2.24 -2.54 -4.45
N ASN A 274 -3.03 -3.61 -4.26
CA ASN A 274 -3.01 -4.82 -5.10
C ASN A 274 -4.11 -4.81 -6.17
N ASN A 275 -4.88 -3.73 -6.26
CA ASN A 275 -5.95 -3.57 -7.25
C ASN A 275 -5.66 -2.33 -8.10
N PRO A 276 -5.73 -2.39 -9.43
CA PRO A 276 -5.48 -1.25 -10.33
C PRO A 276 -6.35 -0.03 -10.04
N TYR A 277 -7.52 -0.22 -9.41
CA TYR A 277 -8.41 0.88 -9.03
C TYR A 277 -7.79 1.79 -7.96
N GLY A 278 -7.04 1.24 -7.00
CA GLY A 278 -6.43 1.99 -5.90
C GLY A 278 -4.91 2.12 -5.97
N ALA A 279 -4.22 1.23 -6.71
CA ALA A 279 -2.77 1.21 -6.83
C ALA A 279 -2.23 2.46 -7.54
N CYS A 280 -1.12 2.99 -7.06
CA CYS A 280 -0.39 4.05 -7.76
C CYS A 280 0.01 3.59 -9.15
N GLU A 281 -0.28 4.37 -10.18
CA GLU A 281 -0.05 4.03 -11.59
C GLU A 281 1.44 3.98 -11.94
N GLU A 282 2.27 4.82 -11.31
CA GLU A 282 3.70 4.88 -11.57
C GLU A 282 4.46 3.65 -11.05
N CYS A 283 4.21 3.24 -9.80
CA CYS A 283 4.91 2.12 -9.17
C CYS A 283 4.07 0.84 -9.07
N ASP A 284 2.89 0.80 -9.71
CA ASP A 284 1.96 -0.34 -9.68
C ASP A 284 1.71 -0.89 -8.25
N GLY A 285 1.60 0.00 -7.27
CA GLY A 285 1.33 -0.34 -5.88
C GLY A 285 2.53 -0.91 -5.11
N ILE A 286 3.74 -0.86 -5.64
CA ILE A 286 4.97 -1.34 -4.97
C ILE A 286 5.44 -0.30 -3.94
N GLY A 287 5.27 1.00 -4.23
CA GLY A 287 5.67 2.10 -3.36
C GLY A 287 7.12 2.54 -3.53
N THR A 288 7.91 1.79 -4.27
CA THR A 288 9.30 2.10 -4.59
C THR A 288 9.53 1.98 -6.08
N ASP A 289 10.47 2.76 -6.58
CA ASP A 289 10.97 2.70 -7.95
C ASP A 289 12.46 2.33 -7.91
N LEU A 290 12.93 1.65 -8.93
CA LEU A 290 14.35 1.41 -9.12
C LEU A 290 14.94 2.61 -9.85
N SER A 291 15.84 3.33 -9.20
CA SER A 291 16.57 4.43 -9.83
C SER A 291 18.07 4.25 -9.67
N ILE A 292 18.83 4.85 -10.58
CA ILE A 292 20.30 4.85 -10.49
C ILE A 292 20.74 5.67 -9.27
N ASP A 293 21.40 5.02 -8.31
CA ASP A 293 21.86 5.64 -7.07
C ASP A 293 23.20 6.35 -7.29
N PRO A 294 23.28 7.68 -7.07
CA PRO A 294 24.54 8.41 -7.14
C PRO A 294 25.65 7.84 -6.25
N ASN A 295 25.31 7.22 -5.11
CA ASN A 295 26.31 6.63 -4.22
C ASN A 295 26.86 5.30 -4.75
N LEU A 296 26.06 4.55 -5.52
CA LEU A 296 26.53 3.35 -6.21
C LEU A 296 27.30 3.69 -7.48
N VAL A 297 26.97 4.83 -8.12
CA VAL A 297 27.73 5.37 -9.25
C VAL A 297 29.10 5.87 -8.80
N VAL A 298 29.17 6.50 -7.62
CA VAL A 298 30.43 7.02 -7.01
C VAL A 298 30.62 6.40 -5.62
N PRO A 299 31.04 5.13 -5.53
CA PRO A 299 31.15 4.42 -4.27
C PRO A 299 32.28 4.92 -3.37
N ASN A 300 33.38 5.42 -3.99
CA ASN A 300 34.50 6.00 -3.25
C ASN A 300 34.75 7.47 -3.66
N LYS A 301 34.28 8.37 -2.82
CA LYS A 301 34.37 9.81 -3.03
C LYS A 301 35.80 10.38 -2.85
N ASN A 302 36.76 9.59 -2.37
CA ASN A 302 38.16 10.00 -2.26
C ASN A 302 38.91 9.86 -3.57
N LEU A 303 38.45 9.04 -4.50
CA LEU A 303 39.02 8.89 -5.82
C LEU A 303 38.67 10.06 -6.71
N SER A 304 39.55 10.37 -7.65
CA SER A 304 39.33 11.28 -8.76
C SER A 304 38.66 10.54 -9.94
N ILE A 305 38.18 11.30 -10.94
CA ILE A 305 37.59 10.70 -12.14
C ILE A 305 38.64 9.87 -12.90
N ASN A 306 39.90 10.33 -12.96
CA ASN A 306 41.00 9.57 -13.58
C ASN A 306 41.40 8.32 -12.79
N GLU A 307 41.06 8.23 -11.50
CA GLU A 307 41.22 7.06 -10.64
C GLU A 307 39.94 6.17 -10.57
N ASP A 308 39.06 6.30 -11.58
CA ASP A 308 37.83 5.54 -11.70
C ASP A 308 36.79 5.78 -10.57
N ALA A 309 36.67 7.03 -10.09
CA ALA A 309 35.61 7.39 -9.14
C ALA A 309 34.19 7.05 -9.66
N LEU A 310 33.98 7.11 -10.99
CA LEU A 310 32.74 6.76 -11.67
C LEU A 310 32.71 5.26 -12.00
N ALA A 311 32.20 4.42 -11.12
CA ALA A 311 32.23 2.98 -11.26
C ALA A 311 31.59 2.43 -12.56
N PRO A 312 30.49 3.00 -13.11
CA PRO A 312 29.95 2.58 -14.40
C PRO A 312 30.83 2.96 -15.59
N TRP A 313 31.61 4.01 -15.48
CA TRP A 313 32.48 4.58 -16.53
C TRP A 313 33.95 4.56 -16.14
N PRO A 314 34.60 3.41 -15.98
CA PRO A 314 36.00 3.34 -15.63
C PRO A 314 36.86 3.91 -16.77
N VAL A 315 37.37 5.13 -16.57
CA VAL A 315 38.15 5.89 -17.58
C VAL A 315 39.53 5.31 -17.80
N SER A 316 40.05 4.54 -16.85
CA SER A 316 41.31 3.80 -17.00
C SER A 316 41.21 2.70 -18.06
N ARG A 317 40.03 2.14 -18.26
CA ARG A 317 39.79 1.03 -19.20
C ARG A 317 39.19 1.46 -20.53
N TYR A 318 38.37 2.53 -20.53
CA TYR A 318 37.60 2.95 -21.70
C TYR A 318 37.93 4.39 -22.09
N GLY A 319 38.75 4.58 -23.14
CA GLY A 319 39.13 5.88 -23.66
C GLY A 319 37.95 6.77 -24.08
N TYR A 320 36.87 6.16 -24.57
CA TYR A 320 35.67 6.89 -24.97
C TYR A 320 35.09 7.78 -23.85
N PHE A 321 34.86 7.22 -22.66
CA PHE A 321 34.34 7.99 -21.54
C PHE A 321 35.33 9.06 -21.06
N ARG A 322 36.61 8.73 -21.11
CA ARG A 322 37.66 9.68 -20.77
C ARG A 322 37.63 10.90 -21.70
N ASN A 323 37.48 10.71 -23.01
CA ASN A 323 37.40 11.80 -23.97
C ASN A 323 36.18 12.68 -23.77
N ILE A 324 35.00 12.08 -23.53
CA ILE A 324 33.78 12.84 -23.17
C ILE A 324 34.04 13.71 -21.93
N LEU A 325 34.52 13.11 -20.84
CA LEU A 325 34.72 13.82 -19.57
C LEU A 325 35.79 14.89 -19.65
N LYS A 326 36.81 14.77 -20.53
CA LYS A 326 37.77 15.84 -20.83
C LYS A 326 37.12 17.07 -21.45
N VAL A 327 36.14 16.89 -22.35
CA VAL A 327 35.39 18.00 -22.95
C VAL A 327 34.59 18.74 -21.88
N VAL A 328 33.88 17.96 -21.03
CA VAL A 328 33.10 18.50 -19.90
C VAL A 328 34.02 19.27 -18.94
N ALA A 329 35.17 18.69 -18.58
CA ALA A 329 36.17 19.30 -17.69
C ALA A 329 36.71 20.65 -18.21
N ARG A 330 36.98 20.73 -19.52
CA ARG A 330 37.39 21.99 -20.16
C ARG A 330 36.30 23.05 -20.11
N LYS A 331 35.07 22.70 -20.46
CA LYS A 331 33.95 23.64 -20.49
C LYS A 331 33.66 24.22 -19.11
N TYR A 332 33.64 23.36 -18.08
CA TYR A 332 33.30 23.75 -16.72
C TYR A 332 34.50 24.04 -15.82
N LYS A 333 35.74 24.05 -16.40
CA LYS A 333 37.00 24.46 -15.76
C LYS A 333 37.29 23.70 -14.46
N PHE A 334 37.28 22.35 -14.51
CA PHE A 334 37.72 21.51 -13.40
C PHE A 334 38.75 20.46 -13.88
N SER A 335 39.55 19.90 -12.95
CA SER A 335 40.48 18.81 -13.25
C SER A 335 39.87 17.45 -12.98
N LEU A 336 40.14 16.50 -13.88
CA LEU A 336 39.73 15.10 -13.69
C LEU A 336 40.56 14.39 -12.60
N ASP A 337 41.66 14.97 -12.14
CA ASP A 337 42.50 14.46 -11.06
C ASP A 337 42.04 14.96 -9.67
N THR A 338 41.04 15.85 -9.62
CA THR A 338 40.50 16.32 -8.36
C THR A 338 39.64 15.22 -7.73
N PRO A 339 39.87 14.86 -6.43
CA PRO A 339 39.01 13.90 -5.73
C PRO A 339 37.56 14.31 -5.78
N TRP A 340 36.66 13.34 -6.01
CA TRP A 340 35.22 13.60 -6.17
C TRP A 340 34.62 14.46 -5.06
N LYS A 341 34.98 14.18 -3.79
CA LYS A 341 34.49 14.96 -2.64
C LYS A 341 34.89 16.44 -2.68
N SER A 342 36.00 16.78 -3.39
CA SER A 342 36.54 18.15 -3.52
C SER A 342 35.94 18.89 -4.73
N LEU A 343 35.27 18.21 -5.64
CA LEU A 343 34.52 18.84 -6.71
C LEU A 343 33.27 19.53 -6.11
N GLY A 344 33.06 20.78 -6.51
CA GLY A 344 31.86 21.53 -6.09
C GLY A 344 30.56 20.80 -6.51
N LYS A 345 29.49 20.91 -5.71
CA LYS A 345 28.19 20.26 -5.99
C LYS A 345 27.67 20.52 -7.40
N LYS A 346 27.87 21.72 -7.95
CA LYS A 346 27.48 22.07 -9.32
C LYS A 346 28.19 21.18 -10.36
N ILE A 347 29.49 20.92 -10.19
CA ILE A 347 30.28 20.07 -11.10
C ILE A 347 29.83 18.60 -10.93
N GLN A 348 29.67 18.14 -9.69
CA GLN A 348 29.15 16.78 -9.40
C GLN A 348 27.82 16.56 -10.09
N ASN A 349 26.87 17.51 -9.99
CA ASN A 349 25.58 17.42 -10.64
C ASN A 349 25.69 17.40 -12.17
N ILE A 350 26.56 18.22 -12.76
CA ILE A 350 26.78 18.20 -14.21
C ILE A 350 27.30 16.82 -14.66
N VAL A 351 28.27 16.25 -13.96
CA VAL A 351 28.85 14.95 -14.30
C VAL A 351 27.78 13.84 -14.14
N LEU A 352 26.97 13.90 -13.10
CA LEU A 352 25.95 12.88 -12.84
C LEU A 352 24.72 13.01 -13.75
N TYR A 353 24.17 14.22 -13.88
CA TYR A 353 22.86 14.45 -14.51
C TYR A 353 22.94 15.22 -15.85
N GLY A 354 24.12 15.66 -16.26
CA GLY A 354 24.32 16.31 -17.56
C GLY A 354 24.36 17.82 -17.52
N SER A 355 24.56 18.43 -18.73
CA SER A 355 24.73 19.86 -18.94
C SER A 355 23.41 20.63 -19.14
N GLY A 356 22.24 19.97 -19.01
CA GLY A 356 20.96 20.53 -19.40
C GLY A 356 20.93 20.87 -20.89
N GLU A 357 20.48 22.06 -21.25
CA GLU A 357 20.41 22.53 -22.66
C GLU A 357 21.76 23.03 -23.20
N THR A 358 22.83 23.06 -22.37
CA THR A 358 24.13 23.56 -22.81
C THR A 358 24.81 22.56 -23.74
N GLU A 359 24.98 22.94 -24.99
CA GLU A 359 25.67 22.15 -26.00
C GLU A 359 27.20 22.16 -25.78
N LEU A 360 27.82 21.03 -26.02
CA LEU A 360 29.24 20.78 -25.90
C LEU A 360 29.75 20.21 -27.23
N LYS A 361 30.88 20.73 -27.69
CA LYS A 361 31.54 20.26 -28.92
C LYS A 361 32.43 19.06 -28.61
N PHE A 362 32.05 17.92 -29.14
CA PHE A 362 32.81 16.67 -29.03
C PHE A 362 33.55 16.41 -30.34
N THR A 363 34.78 15.92 -30.24
CA THR A 363 35.61 15.56 -31.39
C THR A 363 35.96 14.07 -31.26
N TYR A 364 35.68 13.27 -32.29
CA TYR A 364 36.15 11.88 -32.38
C TYR A 364 37.62 11.80 -32.78
N ASP A 365 38.24 10.64 -32.58
CA ASP A 365 39.64 10.39 -32.90
C ASP A 365 39.93 10.49 -34.42
N ASP A 366 38.92 10.34 -35.26
CA ASP A 366 38.92 10.52 -36.72
C ASP A 366 38.77 11.99 -37.18
N GLY A 367 38.62 12.92 -36.23
CA GLY A 367 38.46 14.35 -36.49
C GLY A 367 37.00 14.81 -36.73
N TYR A 368 36.02 13.90 -36.70
CA TYR A 368 34.61 14.26 -36.81
C TYR A 368 34.15 15.04 -35.57
N GLU A 369 33.52 16.20 -35.77
CA GLU A 369 33.02 17.06 -34.71
C GLU A 369 31.49 17.09 -34.70
N TYR A 370 30.92 17.04 -33.50
CA TYR A 370 29.48 17.18 -33.31
C TYR A 370 29.17 17.96 -32.04
N GLU A 371 28.08 18.67 -32.04
CA GLU A 371 27.58 19.42 -30.89
C GLU A 371 26.33 18.77 -30.32
N ARG A 372 26.33 18.54 -29.02
CA ARG A 372 25.17 18.07 -28.28
C ARG A 372 25.31 18.37 -26.79
N PRO A 373 24.19 18.41 -26.03
CA PRO A 373 24.25 18.43 -24.58
C PRO A 373 24.94 17.17 -24.03
N PHE A 374 25.67 17.34 -22.93
CA PHE A 374 26.19 16.20 -22.18
C PHE A 374 25.09 15.58 -21.36
N GLU A 375 24.81 14.31 -21.58
CA GLU A 375 23.71 13.58 -20.99
C GLU A 375 23.88 13.35 -19.48
N GLY A 376 25.12 13.18 -18.98
CA GLY A 376 25.42 12.76 -17.62
C GLY A 376 25.44 11.23 -17.46
N VAL A 377 26.10 10.77 -16.40
CA VAL A 377 26.31 9.33 -16.16
C VAL A 377 24.99 8.64 -15.82
N ILE A 378 24.17 9.24 -14.96
CA ILE A 378 22.90 8.68 -14.49
C ILE A 378 21.90 8.59 -15.63
N ASN A 379 21.64 9.70 -16.33
CA ASN A 379 20.68 9.71 -17.44
C ASN A 379 21.11 8.76 -18.57
N ASN A 380 22.42 8.64 -18.82
CA ASN A 380 22.94 7.65 -19.79
C ASN A 380 22.65 6.20 -19.37
N LEU A 381 22.84 5.88 -18.08
CA LEU A 381 22.53 4.54 -17.57
C LEU A 381 21.03 4.25 -17.63
N GLU A 382 20.18 5.20 -17.26
CA GLU A 382 18.71 5.07 -17.31
C GLU A 382 18.24 4.84 -18.75
N ARG A 383 18.68 5.69 -19.69
CA ARG A 383 18.35 5.51 -21.12
C ARG A 383 18.81 4.14 -21.63
N ARG A 384 20.06 3.76 -21.35
CA ARG A 384 20.60 2.45 -21.78
C ARG A 384 19.87 1.27 -21.14
N TYR A 385 19.39 1.41 -19.93
CA TYR A 385 18.58 0.38 -19.27
C TYR A 385 17.25 0.15 -19.98
N LEU A 386 16.63 1.22 -20.45
CA LEU A 386 15.35 1.17 -21.19
C LEU A 386 15.52 0.67 -22.62
N GLU A 387 16.62 1.07 -23.31
CA GLU A 387 16.86 0.77 -24.72
C GLU A 387 17.50 -0.61 -24.95
N THR A 388 18.12 -1.21 -23.93
CA THR A 388 18.86 -2.46 -24.14
C THR A 388 17.96 -3.69 -24.19
N GLU A 389 18.16 -4.55 -25.18
CA GLU A 389 17.54 -5.88 -25.26
C GLU A 389 18.42 -6.97 -24.60
N SER A 390 19.65 -6.64 -24.19
CA SER A 390 20.60 -7.59 -23.62
C SER A 390 20.41 -7.72 -22.10
N ASP A 391 20.01 -8.89 -21.64
CA ASP A 391 19.87 -9.21 -20.19
C ASP A 391 21.21 -9.02 -19.45
N TRP A 392 22.34 -9.34 -20.07
CA TRP A 392 23.66 -9.12 -19.49
C TRP A 392 23.95 -7.63 -19.24
N MET A 393 23.61 -6.77 -20.21
CA MET A 393 23.79 -5.32 -20.07
C MET A 393 22.83 -4.77 -19.02
N ARG A 394 21.58 -5.23 -19.02
CA ARG A 394 20.58 -4.85 -18.02
C ARG A 394 21.05 -5.21 -16.62
N GLY A 395 21.50 -6.45 -16.38
CA GLY A 395 22.03 -6.89 -15.10
C GLY A 395 23.31 -6.15 -14.65
N ARG A 396 24.08 -5.59 -15.58
CA ARG A 396 25.21 -4.72 -15.23
C ARG A 396 24.75 -3.36 -14.71
N ILE A 397 23.70 -2.78 -15.30
CA ILE A 397 23.17 -1.47 -14.89
C ILE A 397 22.41 -1.60 -13.57
N GLU A 398 21.70 -2.70 -13.35
CA GLU A 398 20.97 -2.99 -12.10
C GLU A 398 21.86 -2.92 -10.86
N ARG A 399 23.16 -3.19 -10.97
CA ARG A 399 24.12 -3.05 -9.86
C ARG A 399 24.28 -1.62 -9.34
N TYR A 400 23.87 -0.64 -10.13
CA TYR A 400 23.89 0.79 -9.78
C TYR A 400 22.52 1.33 -9.42
N GLN A 401 21.49 0.46 -9.37
CA GLN A 401 20.14 0.83 -8.95
C GLN A 401 19.93 0.57 -7.46
N SER A 402 19.17 1.44 -6.84
CA SER A 402 18.62 1.24 -5.51
C SER A 402 17.12 1.52 -5.51
N GLU A 403 16.43 0.93 -4.55
CA GLU A 403 15.01 1.23 -4.33
C GLU A 403 14.88 2.62 -3.70
N VAL A 404 14.20 3.51 -4.38
CA VAL A 404 13.81 4.83 -3.87
C VAL A 404 12.30 4.89 -3.70
N ARG A 405 11.83 5.74 -2.82
CA ARG A 405 10.38 5.96 -2.70
C ARG A 405 9.82 6.50 -4.01
N CYS A 406 8.73 5.91 -4.49
CA CYS A 406 8.02 6.39 -5.67
C CYS A 406 7.64 7.85 -5.48
N HIS A 407 8.02 8.72 -6.41
CA HIS A 407 7.79 10.16 -6.34
C HIS A 407 6.30 10.54 -6.45
N ALA A 408 5.51 9.77 -7.20
CA ALA A 408 4.08 10.04 -7.40
C ALA A 408 3.26 9.77 -6.13
N CYS A 409 3.50 8.65 -5.45
CA CYS A 409 2.75 8.29 -4.25
C CYS A 409 3.53 8.51 -2.93
N ASN A 410 4.75 9.05 -2.97
CA ASN A 410 5.63 9.24 -1.80
C ASN A 410 5.84 7.96 -0.97
N GLY A 411 5.79 6.79 -1.63
CA GLY A 411 5.92 5.49 -0.98
C GLY A 411 4.63 4.90 -0.41
N PHE A 412 3.50 5.61 -0.47
CA PHE A 412 2.23 5.16 0.09
C PHE A 412 1.48 4.13 -0.78
N ARG A 413 1.98 3.79 -1.98
CA ARG A 413 1.50 2.72 -2.86
C ARG A 413 0.14 2.97 -3.52
N LEU A 414 -0.54 4.05 -3.20
CA LEU A 414 -1.93 4.34 -3.60
C LEU A 414 -2.01 5.57 -4.50
N LYS A 415 -3.09 5.64 -5.29
CA LYS A 415 -3.45 6.82 -6.07
C LYS A 415 -3.78 8.01 -5.18
N GLU A 416 -3.66 9.22 -5.72
CA GLU A 416 -4.02 10.47 -5.04
C GLU A 416 -5.48 10.46 -4.57
N THR A 417 -6.40 9.87 -5.34
CA THR A 417 -7.82 9.72 -4.97
C THR A 417 -8.03 8.94 -3.67
N ALA A 418 -7.25 7.87 -3.46
CA ALA A 418 -7.28 7.11 -2.21
C ALA A 418 -6.64 7.88 -1.04
N LEU A 419 -5.53 8.58 -1.29
CA LEU A 419 -4.82 9.38 -0.29
C LEU A 419 -5.57 10.67 0.07
N ALA A 420 -6.49 11.12 -0.78
CA ALA A 420 -7.37 12.25 -0.49
C ALA A 420 -8.42 11.94 0.58
N VAL A 421 -8.73 10.66 0.84
CA VAL A 421 -9.67 10.26 1.89
C VAL A 421 -8.95 10.16 3.24
N LYS A 422 -9.45 10.86 4.25
CA LYS A 422 -8.80 10.98 5.56
C LYS A 422 -9.74 10.64 6.71
N ILE A 423 -9.17 10.10 7.77
CA ILE A 423 -9.79 9.94 9.08
C ILE A 423 -8.91 10.69 10.09
N ASP A 424 -9.51 11.56 10.91
CA ASP A 424 -8.75 12.39 11.85
C ASP A 424 -7.56 13.12 11.20
N LYS A 425 -7.78 13.65 9.97
CA LYS A 425 -6.82 14.37 9.12
C LYS A 425 -5.68 13.52 8.54
N LEU A 426 -5.63 12.22 8.78
CA LEU A 426 -4.63 11.29 8.26
C LEU A 426 -5.22 10.42 7.16
N HIS A 427 -4.48 10.23 6.08
CA HIS A 427 -4.84 9.22 5.06
C HIS A 427 -4.32 7.83 5.47
N ILE A 428 -4.81 6.79 4.81
CA ILE A 428 -4.50 5.39 5.17
C ILE A 428 -2.99 5.10 5.18
N GLY A 429 -2.22 5.68 4.25
CA GLY A 429 -0.76 5.50 4.19
C GLY A 429 -0.06 6.07 5.43
N GLU A 430 -0.42 7.28 5.88
CA GLU A 430 0.13 7.89 7.10
C GLU A 430 -0.24 7.09 8.36
N VAL A 431 -1.43 6.51 8.38
CA VAL A 431 -1.83 5.61 9.47
C VAL A 431 -0.97 4.35 9.47
N CYS A 432 -0.69 3.77 8.30
CA CYS A 432 0.16 2.58 8.18
C CYS A 432 1.63 2.83 8.52
N ASP A 433 2.12 4.05 8.38
CA ASP A 433 3.50 4.44 8.73
C ASP A 433 3.70 4.72 10.22
N LYS A 434 2.63 4.75 11.01
CA LYS A 434 2.74 4.81 12.48
C LYS A 434 3.24 3.48 13.03
N SER A 435 4.03 3.56 14.09
CA SER A 435 4.39 2.38 14.87
C SER A 435 3.13 1.75 15.50
N ILE A 436 3.15 0.44 15.74
CA ILE A 436 2.04 -0.28 16.39
C ILE A 436 1.68 0.38 17.73
N LYS A 437 2.67 0.84 18.50
CA LYS A 437 2.46 1.58 19.74
C LYS A 437 1.67 2.87 19.52
N GLU A 438 2.02 3.66 18.51
CA GLU A 438 1.30 4.89 18.17
C GLU A 438 -0.11 4.60 17.63
N LEU A 439 -0.29 3.49 16.92
CA LEU A 439 -1.60 3.06 16.43
C LEU A 439 -2.55 2.72 17.59
N VAL A 440 -2.09 2.02 18.63
CA VAL A 440 -2.90 1.76 19.84
C VAL A 440 -3.44 3.08 20.40
N ILE A 441 -2.57 4.09 20.55
CA ILE A 441 -2.96 5.40 21.06
C ILE A 441 -3.91 6.12 20.10
N TRP A 442 -3.65 6.04 18.80
CA TRP A 442 -4.48 6.70 17.80
C TRP A 442 -5.90 6.15 17.76
N PHE A 443 -6.07 4.81 17.80
CA PHE A 443 -7.39 4.18 17.82
C PHE A 443 -8.20 4.54 19.08
N GLN A 444 -7.57 4.58 20.26
CA GLN A 444 -8.22 5.00 21.51
C GLN A 444 -8.72 6.46 21.45
N LYS A 445 -7.96 7.33 20.78
CA LYS A 445 -8.37 8.72 20.54
C LYS A 445 -9.45 8.83 19.48
N LEU A 446 -9.37 8.02 18.42
CA LEU A 446 -10.34 8.02 17.32
C LEU A 446 -11.74 7.68 17.81
N GLU A 447 -11.91 6.67 18.66
CA GLU A 447 -13.21 6.31 19.23
C GLU A 447 -13.93 7.47 19.93
N LYS A 448 -13.17 8.40 20.53
CA LYS A 448 -13.73 9.58 21.18
C LYS A 448 -14.14 10.68 20.20
N LYS A 449 -13.52 10.74 19.01
CA LYS A 449 -13.75 11.77 18.00
C LYS A 449 -14.89 11.47 17.03
N LEU A 450 -15.21 10.19 16.84
CA LEU A 450 -16.29 9.77 15.94
C LEU A 450 -17.67 10.19 16.49
N THR A 451 -18.55 10.59 15.59
CA THR A 451 -19.97 10.85 15.87
C THR A 451 -20.69 9.55 16.27
N LYS A 452 -21.90 9.66 16.86
CA LYS A 452 -22.70 8.48 17.23
C LYS A 452 -22.94 7.54 16.04
N LYS A 453 -23.30 8.09 14.88
CA LYS A 453 -23.56 7.32 13.64
C LYS A 453 -22.29 6.64 13.13
N GLU A 454 -21.17 7.34 13.10
CA GLU A 454 -19.88 6.77 12.68
C GLU A 454 -19.42 5.66 13.63
N LYS A 455 -19.64 5.81 14.95
CA LYS A 455 -19.33 4.78 15.93
C LYS A 455 -20.15 3.50 15.70
N GLU A 456 -21.42 3.61 15.42
CA GLU A 456 -22.29 2.46 15.12
C GLU A 456 -21.80 1.72 13.86
N ILE A 457 -21.48 2.47 12.82
CA ILE A 457 -20.97 1.91 11.55
C ILE A 457 -19.60 1.24 11.75
N ALA A 458 -18.69 1.89 12.48
CA ALA A 458 -17.31 1.44 12.65
C ALA A 458 -17.11 0.44 13.80
N PHE A 459 -18.09 0.21 14.66
CA PHE A 459 -17.95 -0.54 15.91
C PHE A 459 -17.29 -1.91 15.73
N ARG A 460 -17.80 -2.73 14.81
CA ARG A 460 -17.24 -4.07 14.56
C ARG A 460 -15.83 -3.98 13.96
N ILE A 461 -15.60 -3.04 13.06
CA ILE A 461 -14.31 -2.83 12.40
C ILE A 461 -13.25 -2.39 13.43
N LEU A 462 -13.59 -1.43 14.27
CA LEU A 462 -12.69 -0.92 15.31
C LEU A 462 -12.38 -1.99 16.37
N LYS A 463 -13.35 -2.81 16.73
CA LYS A 463 -13.12 -3.94 17.64
C LYS A 463 -12.05 -4.88 17.08
N GLU A 464 -12.22 -5.33 15.83
CA GLU A 464 -11.27 -6.23 15.17
C GLU A 464 -9.86 -5.59 15.01
N LEU A 465 -9.81 -4.31 14.63
CA LEU A 465 -8.56 -3.57 14.52
C LEU A 465 -7.84 -3.46 15.87
N ASN A 466 -8.56 -3.08 16.92
CA ASN A 466 -8.01 -2.95 18.26
C ASN A 466 -7.46 -4.28 18.77
N GLU A 467 -8.20 -5.37 18.59
CA GLU A 467 -7.76 -6.70 19.03
C GLU A 467 -6.47 -7.11 18.33
N ARG A 468 -6.38 -6.98 16.99
CA ARG A 468 -5.18 -7.34 16.22
C ARG A 468 -3.98 -6.47 16.54
N ILE A 469 -4.17 -5.16 16.67
CA ILE A 469 -3.09 -4.21 16.98
C ILE A 469 -2.59 -4.38 18.41
N LEU A 470 -3.48 -4.55 19.39
CA LEU A 470 -3.10 -4.87 20.76
C LEU A 470 -2.33 -6.19 20.83
N PHE A 471 -2.70 -7.13 19.97
CA PHE A 471 -2.01 -8.40 19.90
C PHE A 471 -0.57 -8.25 19.42
N LEU A 472 -0.36 -7.52 18.32
CA LEU A 472 0.97 -7.19 17.80
C LEU A 472 1.83 -6.44 18.84
N ASN A 473 1.21 -5.53 19.58
CA ASN A 473 1.86 -4.83 20.68
C ASN A 473 2.28 -5.78 21.81
N ASN A 474 1.44 -6.77 22.13
CA ASN A 474 1.69 -7.72 23.22
C ASN A 474 2.75 -8.79 22.89
N VAL A 475 2.99 -9.08 21.60
CA VAL A 475 4.08 -9.97 21.18
C VAL A 475 5.42 -9.27 20.99
N GLY A 476 5.56 -8.01 21.47
CA GLY A 476 6.82 -7.26 21.42
C GLY A 476 7.15 -6.67 20.06
N LEU A 477 6.14 -6.42 19.21
CA LEU A 477 6.30 -5.82 17.88
C LEU A 477 5.87 -4.34 17.85
N GLU A 478 5.87 -3.67 18.99
CA GLU A 478 5.38 -2.31 19.18
C GLU A 478 6.08 -1.24 18.33
N TYR A 479 7.32 -1.51 17.92
CA TYR A 479 8.15 -0.61 17.10
C TYR A 479 7.92 -0.75 15.60
N LEU A 480 7.29 -1.83 15.12
CA LEU A 480 7.02 -2.04 13.71
C LEU A 480 5.93 -1.10 13.19
N THR A 481 5.97 -0.84 11.88
CA THR A 481 4.90 -0.15 11.16
C THR A 481 4.13 -1.13 10.28
N LEU A 482 2.85 -0.84 10.01
CA LEU A 482 2.03 -1.69 9.13
C LEU A 482 2.50 -1.65 7.66
N SER A 483 3.14 -0.55 7.25
CA SER A 483 3.70 -0.34 5.90
C SER A 483 4.96 -1.16 5.64
N ARG A 484 5.65 -1.63 6.70
CA ARG A 484 6.92 -2.36 6.57
C ARG A 484 6.73 -3.63 5.74
N GLY A 485 7.58 -3.78 4.71
CA GLY A 485 7.57 -4.94 3.82
C GLY A 485 7.96 -6.24 4.56
N SER A 486 7.24 -7.32 4.30
CA SER A 486 7.48 -8.62 4.94
C SER A 486 8.89 -9.17 4.66
N GLY A 487 9.48 -8.85 3.49
CA GLY A 487 10.83 -9.28 3.11
C GLY A 487 11.95 -8.67 3.96
N SER A 488 11.68 -7.57 4.69
CA SER A 488 12.66 -6.89 5.55
C SER A 488 12.61 -7.34 7.02
N LEU A 489 11.72 -8.29 7.35
CA LEU A 489 11.53 -8.77 8.70
C LEU A 489 12.57 -9.84 9.08
N SER A 490 13.01 -9.84 10.32
CA SER A 490 13.78 -10.96 10.87
C SER A 490 12.91 -12.21 11.02
N GLY A 491 13.53 -13.38 11.15
CA GLY A 491 12.81 -14.65 11.36
C GLY A 491 11.88 -14.60 12.57
N GLY A 492 12.34 -14.07 13.70
CA GLY A 492 11.54 -13.92 14.91
C GLY A 492 10.39 -12.91 14.78
N GLU A 493 10.60 -11.77 14.08
CA GLU A 493 9.51 -10.81 13.77
C GLU A 493 8.42 -11.47 12.93
N SER A 494 8.81 -12.18 11.87
CA SER A 494 7.88 -12.87 10.98
C SER A 494 7.08 -13.95 11.71
N GLN A 495 7.72 -14.70 12.58
CA GLN A 495 7.09 -15.72 13.40
C GLN A 495 6.05 -15.12 14.36
N ARG A 496 6.40 -14.04 15.07
CA ARG A 496 5.45 -13.34 15.96
C ARG A 496 4.28 -12.69 15.22
N ILE A 497 4.51 -12.18 14.01
CA ILE A 497 3.43 -11.68 13.15
C ILE A 497 2.46 -12.81 12.79
N ARG A 498 2.97 -13.98 12.41
CA ARG A 498 2.13 -15.16 12.13
C ARG A 498 1.35 -15.60 13.36
N LEU A 499 2.00 -15.64 14.53
CA LEU A 499 1.33 -15.95 15.79
C LEU A 499 0.19 -14.97 16.06
N ALA A 500 0.44 -13.66 15.90
CA ALA A 500 -0.56 -12.61 16.06
C ALA A 500 -1.75 -12.78 15.11
N SER A 501 -1.49 -13.10 13.85
CA SER A 501 -2.53 -13.35 12.85
C SER A 501 -3.40 -14.56 13.21
N GLN A 502 -2.80 -15.67 13.67
CA GLN A 502 -3.53 -16.88 14.03
C GLN A 502 -4.44 -16.71 15.24
N ILE A 503 -4.02 -15.93 16.23
CA ILE A 503 -4.88 -15.66 17.40
C ILE A 503 -6.02 -14.70 17.02
N GLY A 504 -5.77 -13.72 16.16
CA GLY A 504 -6.80 -12.86 15.61
C GLY A 504 -7.89 -13.60 14.81
N SER A 505 -7.58 -14.80 14.30
CA SER A 505 -8.56 -15.64 13.60
C SER A 505 -9.62 -16.30 14.51
N GLY A 506 -9.38 -16.33 15.83
CA GLY A 506 -10.30 -16.92 16.81
C GLY A 506 -10.53 -18.42 16.67
N LEU A 507 -9.63 -19.14 16.00
CA LEU A 507 -9.72 -20.59 15.81
C LEU A 507 -9.66 -21.32 17.14
N THR A 508 -10.51 -22.33 17.32
CA THR A 508 -10.61 -23.17 18.50
C THR A 508 -10.46 -24.64 18.15
N GLY A 509 -9.96 -25.46 19.11
CA GLY A 509 -9.79 -26.90 18.89
C GLY A 509 -8.63 -27.27 17.95
N VAL A 510 -7.71 -26.37 17.69
CA VAL A 510 -6.55 -26.53 16.79
C VAL A 510 -5.30 -26.91 17.60
N LEU A 511 -4.40 -27.64 16.97
CA LEU A 511 -3.06 -27.92 17.46
C LEU A 511 -2.06 -26.91 16.88
N TYR A 512 -1.48 -26.06 17.73
CA TYR A 512 -0.41 -25.13 17.35
C TYR A 512 0.94 -25.73 17.72
N VAL A 513 1.88 -25.68 16.78
CA VAL A 513 3.28 -26.12 16.99
C VAL A 513 4.19 -24.93 16.66
N LEU A 514 4.96 -24.47 17.66
CA LEU A 514 5.82 -23.28 17.57
C LEU A 514 7.29 -23.68 17.77
N ASP A 515 8.18 -23.05 16.99
CA ASP A 515 9.63 -23.26 17.06
C ASP A 515 10.32 -22.03 17.65
N GLU A 516 10.84 -22.16 18.85
CA GLU A 516 11.63 -21.16 19.60
C GLU A 516 11.03 -19.71 19.50
N PRO A 517 9.75 -19.50 19.89
CA PRO A 517 9.11 -18.21 19.70
C PRO A 517 9.68 -17.08 20.57
N SER A 518 10.48 -17.41 21.62
CA SER A 518 11.17 -16.43 22.48
C SER A 518 12.46 -15.88 21.87
N ILE A 519 12.94 -16.46 20.77
CA ILE A 519 14.24 -16.08 20.20
C ILE A 519 14.33 -14.58 19.87
N GLY A 520 15.41 -13.95 20.35
CA GLY A 520 15.68 -12.53 20.14
C GLY A 520 14.76 -11.57 20.92
N LEU A 521 13.99 -12.08 21.89
CA LEU A 521 13.22 -11.24 22.82
C LEU A 521 14.06 -10.86 24.04
N HIS A 522 13.81 -9.65 24.55
CA HIS A 522 14.25 -9.27 25.87
C HIS A 522 13.34 -9.93 26.92
N GLN A 523 13.87 -10.23 28.13
CA GLN A 523 13.13 -10.91 29.19
C GLN A 523 11.74 -10.32 29.49
N ARG A 524 11.61 -9.00 29.47
CA ARG A 524 10.32 -8.30 29.65
C ARG A 524 9.27 -8.66 28.59
N ASP A 525 9.70 -8.90 27.36
CA ASP A 525 8.79 -9.20 26.24
C ASP A 525 8.43 -10.69 26.23
N ASN A 526 9.29 -11.54 26.83
CA ASN A 526 9.05 -12.95 27.01
C ASN A 526 7.81 -13.23 27.88
N GLU A 527 7.62 -12.50 28.99
CA GLU A 527 6.39 -12.58 29.77
C GLU A 527 5.13 -12.30 28.98
N ARG A 528 5.18 -11.31 28.07
CA ARG A 528 4.05 -10.94 27.21
C ARG A 528 3.74 -12.06 26.21
N LEU A 529 4.77 -12.64 25.62
CA LEU A 529 4.64 -13.80 24.73
C LEU A 529 4.01 -14.98 25.46
N LEU A 530 4.48 -15.31 26.66
CA LEU A 530 3.92 -16.41 27.47
C LEU A 530 2.44 -16.18 27.85
N LYS A 531 2.07 -14.95 28.21
CA LYS A 531 0.64 -14.59 28.41
C LYS A 531 -0.18 -14.81 27.15
N THR A 532 0.39 -14.53 26.00
CA THR A 532 -0.22 -14.70 24.70
C THR A 532 -0.42 -16.18 24.36
N LEU A 533 0.58 -17.05 24.60
CA LEU A 533 0.47 -18.49 24.40
C LEU A 533 -0.56 -19.13 25.36
N LYS A 534 -0.61 -18.64 26.62
CA LYS A 534 -1.65 -19.05 27.57
C LYS A 534 -3.05 -18.68 27.10
N ARG A 535 -3.23 -17.47 26.55
CA ARG A 535 -4.53 -17.07 25.97
C ARG A 535 -4.91 -17.95 24.79
N LEU A 536 -3.95 -18.33 23.93
CA LEU A 536 -4.18 -19.25 22.81
C LEU A 536 -4.69 -20.62 23.31
N ARG A 537 -4.08 -21.15 24.38
CA ARG A 537 -4.55 -22.36 25.06
C ARG A 537 -5.95 -22.20 25.64
N ASP A 538 -6.21 -21.08 26.31
CA ASP A 538 -7.50 -20.81 27.01
C ASP A 538 -8.67 -20.66 26.04
N LEU A 539 -8.40 -20.43 24.75
CA LEU A 539 -9.40 -20.52 23.67
C LEU A 539 -9.76 -21.96 23.28
N GLY A 540 -9.26 -22.99 24.03
CA GLY A 540 -9.55 -24.40 23.75
C GLY A 540 -8.59 -25.04 22.75
N ASN A 541 -7.39 -24.49 22.57
CA ASN A 541 -6.38 -25.02 21.66
C ASN A 541 -5.30 -25.83 22.41
N THR A 542 -4.71 -26.78 21.70
CA THR A 542 -3.50 -27.47 22.16
C THR A 542 -2.29 -26.72 21.61
N VAL A 543 -1.34 -26.37 22.48
CA VAL A 543 -0.15 -25.60 22.09
C VAL A 543 1.09 -26.39 22.44
N ILE A 544 1.90 -26.74 21.45
CA ILE A 544 3.22 -27.37 21.62
C ILE A 544 4.27 -26.32 21.22
N VAL A 545 5.24 -26.13 22.10
CA VAL A 545 6.34 -25.19 21.91
C VAL A 545 7.67 -25.91 22.05
N VAL A 546 8.52 -25.79 21.04
CA VAL A 546 9.94 -26.17 21.17
C VAL A 546 10.67 -24.96 21.74
N GLU A 547 11.29 -25.07 22.89
CA GLU A 547 11.92 -23.95 23.58
C GLU A 547 13.19 -24.33 24.35
N HIS A 548 14.06 -23.34 24.52
CA HIS A 548 15.28 -23.41 25.30
C HIS A 548 15.33 -22.42 26.47
N ASP A 549 14.40 -21.44 26.46
CA ASP A 549 14.34 -20.40 27.48
C ASP A 549 13.86 -20.95 28.84
N GLU A 550 14.61 -20.70 29.89
CA GLU A 550 14.36 -21.24 31.24
C GLU A 550 13.03 -20.69 31.83
N GLU A 551 12.71 -19.43 31.57
CA GLU A 551 11.47 -18.79 32.03
C GLU A 551 10.25 -19.41 31.35
N ALA A 552 10.34 -19.68 30.04
CA ALA A 552 9.30 -20.37 29.30
C ALA A 552 9.08 -21.79 29.84
N ILE A 553 10.16 -22.52 30.11
CA ILE A 553 10.13 -23.90 30.65
C ILE A 553 9.47 -23.93 32.03
N THR A 554 9.91 -23.06 32.95
CA THR A 554 9.40 -23.03 34.34
C THR A 554 7.95 -22.56 34.44
N THR A 555 7.47 -21.78 33.46
CA THR A 555 6.09 -21.27 33.42
C THR A 555 5.10 -22.35 33.02
N CYS A 556 5.52 -23.46 32.43
CA CYS A 556 4.67 -24.58 32.03
C CYS A 556 4.48 -25.60 33.14
N LEU A 557 3.23 -26.12 33.22
CA LEU A 557 2.88 -27.18 34.18
C LEU A 557 3.31 -28.58 33.71
N LEU A 558 3.63 -28.74 32.44
CA LEU A 558 4.07 -30.00 31.85
C LEU A 558 5.15 -29.77 30.79
N TYR A 559 6.28 -30.42 30.93
CA TYR A 559 7.36 -30.41 29.96
C TYR A 559 7.91 -31.83 29.73
N THR A 560 8.42 -32.06 28.53
CA THR A 560 9.07 -33.31 28.14
C THR A 560 10.45 -33.03 27.55
N SER A 561 11.42 -33.85 27.87
CA SER A 561 12.78 -33.79 27.35
C SER A 561 13.10 -35.11 26.62
N PRO A 562 12.86 -35.21 25.30
CA PRO A 562 13.20 -36.43 24.55
C PRO A 562 14.71 -36.46 24.30
N SER A 563 15.49 -36.78 25.33
CA SER A 563 16.93 -37.01 25.16
C SER A 563 17.19 -38.47 24.77
N PRO A 564 18.01 -38.75 23.74
CA PRO A 564 18.46 -40.10 23.44
C PRO A 564 19.35 -40.70 24.53
N ARG A 565 19.75 -39.92 25.53
CA ARG A 565 20.67 -40.32 26.63
C ARG A 565 19.97 -40.49 27.98
N ASP A 566 18.71 -40.06 28.11
CA ASP A 566 17.95 -40.35 29.32
C ASP A 566 17.30 -41.73 29.21
N PRO A 567 17.71 -42.69 30.03
CA PRO A 567 16.89 -43.86 30.24
C PRO A 567 15.68 -43.41 31.04
N THR A 568 14.50 -43.47 30.42
CA THR A 568 13.15 -43.20 30.96
C THR A 568 13.03 -43.03 32.46
#